data_45f762b9a6b495012ba3590f9f326500
#
_entry.id   45f762b9a6b495012ba3590f9f326500
#
_cell.length_a   1.000
_cell.length_b   1.000
_cell.length_c   1.000
_cell.angle_alpha   90.00
_cell.angle_beta   90.00
_cell.angle_gamma   90.00
#
_symmetry.space_group_name_H-M   'P 1'
#
loop_
_entity.id
_entity.type
_entity.pdbx_description
1 polymer ?
#
loop_
_entity_poly.entity_id
_entity_poly.type
_entity_poly.pdbx_seq_one_letter_code
_entity_poly.pdbx_strand_id
1 'polypeptide(L)'
;MTRKEKKELIWRKLDNSAKIFPLSSSRKYSSVFRLSAVMKENISPKLLEKAVNNALNKFEFFKVRLKKGFFWYYFEYNDKKVVIEEEKDYPCKYIDPNTNNDYLFKVTYFERKINIDIFHSLTDGNSAIQFFKEIVYQYIEIEYAKEFKDKLRTDRKFNFNAEDSYLKNYNKKVKNNTKSKKAYILKGRKIPFDAIR
;
A
#
# COMPACT_ATOMS: atom_id res chain seq x y z
N MET A 1 -20.15 0.14 -17.03
CA MET A 1 -19.23 1.21 -16.59
C MET A 1 -19.38 2.42 -17.51
N THR A 2 -19.78 3.56 -17.00
CA THR A 2 -20.01 4.77 -17.80
C THR A 2 -18.69 5.44 -18.18
N ARG A 3 -18.72 6.30 -19.21
CA ARG A 3 -17.55 7.09 -19.64
C ARG A 3 -17.00 8.00 -18.52
N LYS A 4 -17.84 8.40 -17.57
CA LYS A 4 -17.49 9.21 -16.41
C LYS A 4 -16.74 8.37 -15.34
N GLU A 5 -17.22 7.17 -15.04
CA GLU A 5 -16.56 6.21 -14.13
C GLU A 5 -15.18 5.80 -14.66
N LYS A 6 -15.07 5.58 -15.99
CA LYS A 6 -13.80 5.28 -16.64
C LYS A 6 -12.80 6.44 -16.55
N LYS A 7 -13.29 7.70 -16.57
CA LYS A 7 -12.46 8.89 -16.45
C LYS A 7 -12.01 9.14 -15.01
N GLU A 8 -12.82 8.81 -14.01
CA GLU A 8 -12.46 8.87 -12.59
C GLU A 8 -11.44 7.79 -12.19
N LEU A 9 -11.47 6.61 -12.83
CA LEU A 9 -10.46 5.56 -12.68
C LEU A 9 -9.11 5.93 -13.30
N ILE A 10 -9.11 6.75 -14.36
CA ILE A 10 -7.88 7.14 -15.07
C ILE A 10 -7.05 8.16 -14.28
N TRP A 11 -7.71 8.99 -13.46
CA TRP A 11 -7.04 10.07 -12.76
C TRP A 11 -7.70 10.40 -11.41
N ARG A 12 -6.92 10.41 -10.34
CA ARG A 12 -7.39 10.73 -8.98
C ARG A 12 -6.40 11.66 -8.28
N LYS A 13 -6.93 12.68 -7.62
CA LYS A 13 -6.13 13.55 -6.73
C LYS A 13 -5.65 12.76 -5.52
N LEU A 14 -4.43 13.07 -5.05
CA LEU A 14 -4.01 12.66 -3.73
C LEU A 14 -4.88 13.35 -2.68
N ASP A 15 -5.19 12.68 -1.59
CA ASP A 15 -5.75 13.33 -0.42
C ASP A 15 -4.72 14.30 0.20
N ASN A 16 -5.17 15.14 1.12
CA ASN A 16 -4.32 16.19 1.66
C ASN A 16 -3.14 15.65 2.49
N SER A 17 -3.32 14.54 3.18
CA SER A 17 -2.24 13.88 3.93
C SER A 17 -1.26 13.18 3.01
N ALA A 18 -1.74 12.53 1.95
CA ALA A 18 -0.93 11.81 0.98
C ALA A 18 0.04 12.71 0.19
N LYS A 19 -0.28 14.00 0.03
CA LYS A 19 0.56 14.97 -0.71
C LYS A 19 1.93 15.23 -0.08
N ILE A 20 2.08 14.99 1.23
CA ILE A 20 3.33 15.25 1.94
C ILE A 20 4.39 14.20 1.56
N PHE A 21 3.99 12.95 1.40
CA PHE A 21 4.92 11.83 1.21
C PHE A 21 5.75 11.91 -0.07
N PRO A 22 5.19 12.25 -1.26
CA PRO A 22 6.01 12.37 -2.47
C PRO A 22 7.07 13.47 -2.39
N LEU A 23 6.82 14.51 -1.59
CA LEU A 23 7.74 15.62 -1.40
C LEU A 23 8.87 15.30 -0.42
N SER A 24 8.60 14.46 0.58
CA SER A 24 9.54 14.10 1.64
C SER A 24 10.27 12.78 1.40
N SER A 25 9.79 11.95 0.47
CA SER A 25 10.38 10.64 0.20
C SER A 25 11.58 10.71 -0.72
N SER A 26 12.56 9.88 -0.41
CA SER A 26 13.77 9.68 -1.20
C SER A 26 14.28 8.25 -0.99
N ARG A 27 15.32 7.85 -1.72
CA ARG A 27 16.00 6.56 -1.45
C ARG A 27 16.51 6.43 -0.02
N LYS A 28 16.78 7.55 0.66
CA LYS A 28 17.24 7.59 2.06
C LYS A 28 16.08 7.60 3.07
N TYR A 29 14.93 8.14 2.68
CA TYR A 29 13.74 8.26 3.52
C TYR A 29 12.52 7.80 2.71
N SER A 30 12.24 6.51 2.76
CA SER A 30 11.31 5.88 1.80
C SER A 30 9.83 6.20 2.03
N SER A 31 9.42 6.56 3.25
CA SER A 31 8.01 6.68 3.66
C SER A 31 7.20 5.42 3.29
N VAL A 32 7.82 4.27 3.41
CA VAL A 32 7.24 2.95 3.14
C VAL A 32 7.01 2.23 4.47
N PHE A 33 5.92 1.53 4.59
CA PHE A 33 5.65 0.64 5.73
C PHE A 33 5.37 -0.77 5.22
N ARG A 34 5.55 -1.75 6.11
CA ARG A 34 5.43 -3.18 5.78
C ARG A 34 4.36 -3.87 6.58
N LEU A 35 3.65 -4.78 5.92
CA LEU A 35 2.84 -5.82 6.55
C LEU A 35 3.39 -7.18 6.12
N SER A 36 3.34 -8.16 7.03
CA SER A 36 3.84 -9.52 6.77
C SER A 36 2.88 -10.56 7.32
N ALA A 37 2.77 -11.69 6.63
CA ALA A 37 2.05 -12.88 7.08
C ALA A 37 2.96 -14.09 6.95
N VAL A 38 2.96 -14.96 7.96
CA VAL A 38 3.68 -16.22 7.95
C VAL A 38 2.70 -17.36 7.72
N MET A 39 2.95 -18.13 6.67
CA MET A 39 2.15 -19.29 6.29
C MET A 39 2.69 -20.57 6.92
N LYS A 40 1.95 -21.67 6.83
CA LYS A 40 2.42 -22.98 7.32
C LYS A 40 3.45 -23.59 6.40
N GLU A 41 3.31 -23.37 5.10
CA GLU A 41 4.12 -23.95 4.03
C GLU A 41 4.87 -22.88 3.25
N ASN A 42 5.85 -23.30 2.43
CA ASN A 42 6.60 -22.39 1.58
C ASN A 42 5.70 -21.73 0.53
N ILE A 43 5.94 -20.47 0.26
CA ILE A 43 5.13 -19.68 -0.67
C ILE A 43 5.40 -20.10 -2.10
N SER A 44 4.32 -20.40 -2.84
CA SER A 44 4.37 -20.55 -4.29
C SER A 44 4.25 -19.20 -4.98
N PRO A 45 5.29 -18.71 -5.69
CA PRO A 45 5.24 -17.41 -6.37
C PRO A 45 4.11 -17.29 -7.39
N LYS A 46 3.82 -18.38 -8.11
CA LYS A 46 2.75 -18.43 -9.11
C LYS A 46 1.35 -18.27 -8.49
N LEU A 47 1.13 -18.89 -7.32
CA LEU A 47 -0.14 -18.74 -6.61
C LEU A 47 -0.25 -17.36 -5.99
N LEU A 48 0.86 -16.82 -5.47
CA LEU A 48 0.89 -15.46 -4.92
C LEU A 48 0.58 -14.40 -5.99
N GLU A 49 1.13 -14.54 -7.20
CA GLU A 49 0.81 -13.65 -8.33
C GLU A 49 -0.69 -13.67 -8.65
N LYS A 50 -1.30 -14.86 -8.71
CA LYS A 50 -2.75 -14.99 -8.92
C LYS A 50 -3.54 -14.34 -7.79
N ALA A 51 -3.15 -14.59 -6.55
CA ALA A 51 -3.81 -14.03 -5.37
C ALA A 51 -3.78 -12.49 -5.35
N VAL A 52 -2.62 -11.88 -5.67
CA VAL A 52 -2.48 -10.43 -5.76
C VAL A 52 -3.35 -9.86 -6.86
N ASN A 53 -3.39 -10.48 -8.04
CA ASN A 53 -4.24 -10.03 -9.14
C ASN A 53 -5.73 -10.13 -8.79
N ASN A 54 -6.16 -11.21 -8.13
CA ASN A 54 -7.53 -11.35 -7.65
C ASN A 54 -7.89 -10.29 -6.61
N ALA A 55 -6.99 -10.02 -5.67
CA ALA A 55 -7.18 -8.96 -4.69
C ALA A 55 -7.28 -7.58 -5.36
N LEU A 56 -6.44 -7.29 -6.34
CA LEU A 56 -6.47 -6.03 -7.09
C LEU A 56 -7.78 -5.82 -7.86
N ASN A 57 -8.44 -6.89 -8.30
CA ASN A 57 -9.76 -6.76 -8.95
C ASN A 57 -10.85 -6.32 -7.99
N LYS A 58 -10.69 -6.57 -6.68
CA LYS A 58 -11.59 -6.10 -5.63
C LYS A 58 -11.17 -4.72 -5.09
N PHE A 59 -9.90 -4.39 -5.19
CA PHE A 59 -9.26 -3.19 -4.64
C PHE A 59 -8.67 -2.34 -5.77
N GLU A 60 -9.49 -1.96 -6.73
CA GLU A 60 -9.06 -1.25 -7.95
C GLU A 60 -8.32 0.05 -7.67
N PHE A 61 -8.58 0.70 -6.53
CA PHE A 61 -7.88 1.93 -6.16
C PHE A 61 -6.39 1.73 -5.82
N PHE A 62 -5.92 0.48 -5.66
CA PHE A 62 -4.50 0.16 -5.60
C PHE A 62 -3.85 0.05 -6.99
N LYS A 63 -4.65 -0.07 -8.07
CA LYS A 63 -4.15 -0.10 -9.45
C LYS A 63 -3.79 1.30 -9.93
N VAL A 64 -2.85 1.95 -9.25
CA VAL A 64 -2.45 3.32 -9.60
C VAL A 64 -0.94 3.47 -9.58
N ARG A 65 -0.46 4.44 -10.35
CA ARG A 65 0.90 4.95 -10.34
C ARG A 65 0.90 6.43 -10.00
N LEU A 66 1.99 6.90 -9.40
CA LEU A 66 2.16 8.30 -9.05
C LEU A 66 2.74 9.07 -10.23
N LYS A 67 2.11 10.15 -10.62
CA LYS A 67 2.59 11.06 -11.64
C LYS A 67 2.80 12.45 -11.06
N LYS A 68 3.82 13.13 -11.58
CA LYS A 68 4.08 14.53 -11.27
C LYS A 68 3.47 15.40 -12.34
N GLY A 69 2.47 16.20 -11.96
CA GLY A 69 1.95 17.28 -12.80
C GLY A 69 2.80 18.55 -12.69
N PHE A 70 2.31 19.64 -13.27
CA PHE A 70 3.04 20.92 -13.25
C PHE A 70 3.22 21.48 -11.83
N PHE A 71 2.17 21.41 -11.00
CA PHE A 71 2.17 21.94 -9.62
C PHE A 71 1.98 20.89 -8.52
N TRP A 72 1.47 19.68 -8.88
CA TRP A 72 1.12 18.66 -7.88
C TRP A 72 1.29 17.26 -8.41
N TYR A 73 1.32 16.29 -7.48
CA TYR A 73 1.25 14.88 -7.79
C TYR A 73 -0.20 14.42 -7.92
N TYR A 74 -0.42 13.39 -8.74
CA TYR A 74 -1.71 12.75 -8.92
C TYR A 74 -1.55 11.26 -9.17
N PHE A 75 -2.61 10.50 -8.90
CA PHE A 75 -2.65 9.09 -9.24
C PHE A 75 -3.23 8.93 -10.64
N GLU A 76 -2.59 8.10 -11.42
CA GLU A 76 -3.03 7.64 -12.73
C GLU A 76 -3.23 6.13 -12.70
N TYR A 77 -4.26 5.63 -13.38
CA TYR A 77 -4.52 4.18 -13.45
C TYR A 77 -3.30 3.44 -14.03
N ASN A 78 -2.99 2.29 -13.42
CA ASN A 78 -1.87 1.45 -13.81
C ASN A 78 -2.40 0.06 -14.18
N ASP A 79 -2.28 -0.31 -15.45
CA ASP A 79 -2.71 -1.59 -16.01
C ASP A 79 -1.58 -2.62 -16.16
N LYS A 80 -0.36 -2.24 -15.76
CA LYS A 80 0.79 -3.12 -15.81
C LYS A 80 0.62 -4.31 -14.84
N LYS A 81 1.32 -5.40 -15.10
CA LYS A 81 1.36 -6.55 -14.19
C LYS A 81 2.10 -6.20 -12.91
N VAL A 82 1.63 -6.73 -11.78
CA VAL A 82 2.37 -6.64 -10.52
C VAL A 82 3.60 -7.53 -10.59
N VAL A 83 4.72 -7.04 -10.06
CA VAL A 83 5.96 -7.81 -9.94
C VAL A 83 5.95 -8.53 -8.59
N ILE A 84 6.10 -9.86 -8.62
CA ILE A 84 6.28 -10.70 -7.43
C ILE A 84 7.68 -11.26 -7.47
N GLU A 85 8.44 -11.02 -6.42
CA GLU A 85 9.83 -11.48 -6.35
C GLU A 85 10.21 -12.01 -4.96
N GLU A 86 11.26 -12.81 -4.90
CA GLU A 86 11.84 -13.22 -3.64
C GLU A 86 12.46 -12.04 -2.91
N GLU A 87 12.30 -11.98 -1.60
CA GLU A 87 12.86 -10.90 -0.78
C GLU A 87 14.39 -10.96 -0.76
N LYS A 88 15.03 -9.93 -1.28
CA LYS A 88 16.50 -9.79 -1.32
C LYS A 88 16.99 -8.55 -0.58
N ASP A 89 16.09 -7.65 -0.26
CA ASP A 89 16.39 -6.35 0.33
C ASP A 89 15.87 -6.26 1.78
N TYR A 90 16.35 -5.25 2.50
CA TYR A 90 15.82 -4.93 3.82
C TYR A 90 14.38 -4.38 3.75
N PRO A 91 13.59 -4.52 4.84
CA PRO A 91 12.21 -4.06 4.90
C PRO A 91 12.08 -2.56 4.69
N CYS A 92 10.95 -2.15 4.13
CA CYS A 92 10.60 -0.73 3.93
C CYS A 92 11.58 0.06 3.05
N LYS A 93 12.32 -0.61 2.17
CA LYS A 93 13.18 0.05 1.18
C LYS A 93 12.35 0.92 0.24
N TYR A 94 12.96 1.96 -0.28
CA TYR A 94 12.34 2.78 -1.33
C TYR A 94 11.87 1.91 -2.51
N ILE A 95 10.61 2.07 -2.87
CA ILE A 95 10.01 1.37 -4.02
C ILE A 95 10.41 2.12 -5.29
N ASP A 96 11.30 1.53 -6.09
CA ASP A 96 11.72 2.12 -7.36
C ASP A 96 10.66 1.85 -8.45
N PRO A 97 10.02 2.87 -9.01
CA PRO A 97 9.00 2.69 -10.04
C PRO A 97 9.49 1.92 -11.28
N ASN A 98 10.79 2.06 -11.60
CA ASN A 98 11.36 1.43 -12.80
C ASN A 98 11.46 -0.10 -12.67
N THR A 99 11.61 -0.62 -11.44
CA THR A 99 11.74 -2.06 -11.19
C THR A 99 10.43 -2.70 -10.75
N ASN A 100 9.41 -1.91 -10.44
CA ASN A 100 8.15 -2.37 -9.85
C ASN A 100 6.92 -2.03 -10.72
N ASN A 101 7.10 -1.84 -12.02
CA ASN A 101 6.03 -1.49 -12.95
C ASN A 101 5.17 -0.30 -12.47
N ASP A 102 5.80 0.69 -11.84
CA ASP A 102 5.19 1.92 -11.31
C ASP A 102 4.17 1.71 -10.16
N TYR A 103 3.98 0.50 -9.64
CA TYR A 103 3.13 0.28 -8.48
C TYR A 103 3.68 0.96 -7.22
N LEU A 104 2.78 1.49 -6.39
CA LEU A 104 3.12 2.14 -5.12
C LEU A 104 3.18 1.17 -3.94
N PHE A 105 3.16 -0.10 -4.23
CA PHE A 105 3.40 -1.18 -3.28
C PHE A 105 4.27 -2.25 -3.94
N LYS A 106 4.96 -3.03 -3.16
CA LYS A 106 5.79 -4.15 -3.60
C LYS A 106 5.40 -5.39 -2.80
N VAL A 107 5.17 -6.50 -3.49
CA VAL A 107 4.91 -7.79 -2.86
C VAL A 107 6.12 -8.67 -3.01
N THR A 108 6.62 -9.18 -1.90
CA THR A 108 7.75 -10.13 -1.88
C THR A 108 7.40 -11.35 -1.03
N TYR A 109 8.13 -12.43 -1.23
CA TYR A 109 8.03 -13.62 -0.42
C TYR A 109 9.43 -14.07 0.00
N PHE A 110 9.50 -14.75 1.14
CA PHE A 110 10.69 -15.45 1.60
C PHE A 110 10.26 -16.70 2.37
N GLU A 111 10.67 -17.89 1.89
CA GLU A 111 10.23 -19.15 2.45
C GLU A 111 8.70 -19.21 2.68
N ARG A 112 8.25 -19.12 3.93
CA ARG A 112 6.85 -19.18 4.35
C ARG A 112 6.21 -17.81 4.57
N LYS A 113 6.92 -16.74 4.27
CA LYS A 113 6.49 -15.37 4.59
C LYS A 113 6.09 -14.61 3.33
N ILE A 114 4.92 -14.01 3.36
CA ILE A 114 4.45 -13.03 2.38
C ILE A 114 4.62 -11.65 2.98
N ASN A 115 5.26 -10.74 2.25
CA ASN A 115 5.42 -9.35 2.65
C ASN A 115 4.77 -8.43 1.64
N ILE A 116 4.22 -7.31 2.12
CA ILE A 116 3.84 -6.18 1.29
C ILE A 116 4.45 -4.91 1.87
N ASP A 117 5.24 -4.22 1.07
CA ASP A 117 5.75 -2.88 1.33
C ASP A 117 4.85 -1.88 0.63
N ILE A 118 4.38 -0.85 1.31
CA ILE A 118 3.42 0.12 0.77
C ILE A 118 3.96 1.53 0.98
N PHE A 119 4.01 2.30 -0.12
CA PHE A 119 4.30 3.72 -0.06
C PHE A 119 3.13 4.47 0.58
N HIS A 120 3.40 5.21 1.65
CA HIS A 120 2.36 5.79 2.51
C HIS A 120 1.44 6.81 1.81
N SER A 121 1.88 7.34 0.65
CA SER A 121 1.03 8.18 -0.19
C SER A 121 -0.16 7.43 -0.81
N LEU A 122 -0.03 6.10 -1.01
CA LEU A 122 -1.08 5.29 -1.63
C LEU A 122 -2.28 5.13 -0.72
N THR A 123 -2.05 4.84 0.56
CA THR A 123 -3.10 4.50 1.52
C THR A 123 -2.61 4.60 2.96
N ASP A 124 -3.57 4.62 3.88
CA ASP A 124 -3.35 4.48 5.31
C ASP A 124 -3.18 3.01 5.74
N GLY A 125 -2.83 2.80 7.01
CA GLY A 125 -2.63 1.45 7.56
C GLY A 125 -3.89 0.59 7.57
N ASN A 126 -5.08 1.17 7.77
CA ASN A 126 -6.31 0.40 7.84
C ASN A 126 -6.70 -0.20 6.49
N SER A 127 -6.68 0.61 5.44
CA SER A 127 -6.95 0.16 4.07
C SER A 127 -5.88 -0.81 3.57
N ALA A 128 -4.61 -0.58 3.95
CA ALA A 128 -3.51 -1.48 3.67
C ALA A 128 -3.70 -2.87 4.28
N ILE A 129 -4.12 -2.93 5.56
CA ILE A 129 -4.41 -4.20 6.24
C ILE A 129 -5.54 -4.96 5.54
N GLN A 130 -6.59 -4.27 5.11
CA GLN A 130 -7.70 -4.92 4.40
C GLN A 130 -7.25 -5.49 3.06
N PHE A 131 -6.47 -4.74 2.28
CA PHE A 131 -5.90 -5.22 1.02
C PHE A 131 -4.97 -6.42 1.25
N PHE A 132 -4.09 -6.35 2.23
CA PHE A 132 -3.17 -7.43 2.54
C PHE A 132 -3.89 -8.70 3.03
N LYS A 133 -4.91 -8.55 3.88
CA LYS A 133 -5.77 -9.68 4.29
C LYS A 133 -6.46 -10.33 3.08
N GLU A 134 -6.89 -9.55 2.10
CA GLU A 134 -7.49 -10.10 0.88
C GLU A 134 -6.45 -10.88 0.06
N ILE A 135 -5.22 -10.37 -0.09
CA ILE A 135 -4.15 -11.11 -0.77
C ILE A 135 -3.92 -12.47 -0.10
N VAL A 136 -3.73 -12.47 1.24
CA VAL A 136 -3.48 -13.71 2.00
C VAL A 136 -4.66 -14.67 1.88
N TYR A 137 -5.87 -14.17 1.94
CA TYR A 137 -7.07 -14.99 1.77
C TYR A 137 -7.16 -15.59 0.37
N GLN A 138 -6.95 -14.80 -0.68
CA GLN A 138 -6.93 -15.30 -2.06
C GLN A 138 -5.84 -16.36 -2.26
N TYR A 139 -4.69 -16.18 -1.61
CA TYR A 139 -3.62 -17.17 -1.63
C TYR A 139 -4.09 -18.50 -1.01
N ILE A 140 -4.64 -18.45 0.20
CA ILE A 140 -5.18 -19.64 0.91
C ILE A 140 -6.30 -20.30 0.09
N GLU A 141 -7.22 -19.51 -0.46
CA GLU A 141 -8.33 -20.00 -1.27
C GLU A 141 -7.86 -20.77 -2.49
N ILE A 142 -6.82 -20.28 -3.19
CA ILE A 142 -6.26 -20.92 -4.37
C ILE A 142 -5.46 -22.18 -3.98
N GLU A 143 -4.64 -22.09 -2.95
CA GLU A 143 -3.75 -23.17 -2.51
C GLU A 143 -4.54 -24.37 -1.98
N TYR A 144 -5.55 -24.12 -1.16
CA TYR A 144 -6.36 -25.15 -0.49
C TYR A 144 -7.75 -25.34 -1.11
N ALA A 145 -7.95 -24.93 -2.36
CA ALA A 145 -9.25 -24.98 -3.04
C ALA A 145 -9.93 -26.35 -2.99
N LYS A 146 -9.16 -27.45 -2.98
CA LYS A 146 -9.68 -28.82 -2.91
C LYS A 146 -10.16 -29.20 -1.52
N GLU A 147 -9.57 -28.62 -0.47
CA GLU A 147 -9.84 -28.96 0.94
C GLU A 147 -10.97 -28.12 1.54
N PHE A 148 -11.19 -26.92 1.01
CA PHE A 148 -12.08 -25.92 1.58
C PHE A 148 -13.27 -25.54 0.72
N LYS A 149 -13.62 -26.34 -0.33
CA LYS A 149 -14.70 -26.03 -1.27
C LYS A 149 -16.00 -25.54 -0.60
N ASP A 150 -16.31 -26.04 0.60
CA ASP A 150 -17.56 -25.73 1.30
C ASP A 150 -17.39 -24.82 2.53
N LYS A 151 -16.17 -24.44 2.88
CA LYS A 151 -15.87 -23.71 4.13
C LYS A 151 -15.44 -22.27 3.93
N LEU A 152 -15.07 -21.88 2.72
CA LEU A 152 -14.60 -20.52 2.43
C LEU A 152 -15.80 -19.58 2.24
N ARG A 153 -15.90 -18.58 3.10
CA ARG A 153 -16.94 -17.55 3.01
C ARG A 153 -16.72 -16.69 1.76
N THR A 154 -17.66 -16.76 0.81
CA THR A 154 -17.65 -15.96 -0.43
C THR A 154 -18.12 -14.51 -0.24
N ASP A 155 -18.85 -14.22 0.83
CA ASP A 155 -19.54 -12.94 1.02
C ASP A 155 -18.80 -12.00 1.98
N ARG A 156 -17.59 -11.55 1.55
CA ARG A 156 -16.90 -10.51 2.30
C ARG A 156 -17.20 -9.14 1.72
N LYS A 157 -17.94 -8.33 2.47
CA LYS A 157 -18.17 -6.93 2.16
C LYS A 157 -16.99 -6.10 2.70
N PHE A 158 -16.30 -5.41 1.82
CA PHE A 158 -15.28 -4.43 2.19
C PHE A 158 -15.92 -3.05 2.19
N ASN A 159 -15.94 -2.39 3.33
CA ASN A 159 -16.38 -1.00 3.41
C ASN A 159 -15.17 -0.10 3.16
N PHE A 160 -14.98 0.29 1.89
CA PHE A 160 -14.01 1.32 1.55
C PHE A 160 -14.67 2.67 1.55
N ASN A 161 -14.24 3.53 2.46
CA ASN A 161 -14.44 4.96 2.31
C ASN A 161 -13.25 5.51 1.51
N ALA A 162 -13.46 5.74 0.21
CA ALA A 162 -12.51 6.44 -0.65
C ALA A 162 -12.51 7.97 -0.38
N GLU A 163 -13.20 8.41 0.68
CA GLU A 163 -13.30 9.81 1.06
C GLU A 163 -12.03 10.30 1.75
N ASP A 164 -11.62 11.52 1.44
CA ASP A 164 -10.55 12.22 2.15
C ASP A 164 -10.94 12.43 3.61
N SER A 165 -10.44 11.56 4.49
CA SER A 165 -10.73 11.58 5.93
C SER A 165 -10.32 12.89 6.59
N TYR A 166 -9.31 13.58 6.06
CA TYR A 166 -8.89 14.88 6.55
C TYR A 166 -9.96 15.94 6.27
N LEU A 167 -10.46 16.03 5.04
CA LEU A 167 -11.53 16.98 4.69
C LEU A 167 -12.82 16.70 5.43
N LYS A 168 -13.17 15.42 5.61
CA LYS A 168 -14.39 15.00 6.32
C LYS A 168 -14.37 15.41 7.79
N ASN A 169 -13.22 15.34 8.44
CA ASN A 169 -13.08 15.62 9.89
C ASN A 169 -12.51 17.00 10.18
N TYR A 170 -12.13 17.78 9.16
CA TYR A 170 -11.56 19.10 9.35
C TYR A 170 -12.62 20.13 9.73
N ASN A 171 -12.55 20.61 10.96
CA ASN A 171 -13.42 21.67 11.44
C ASN A 171 -12.68 23.01 11.56
N LYS A 172 -12.94 23.95 10.63
CA LYS A 172 -12.37 25.30 10.61
C LYS A 172 -12.67 26.14 11.87
N LYS A 173 -13.75 25.78 12.60
CA LYS A 173 -14.23 26.54 13.77
C LYS A 173 -13.51 26.20 15.06
N VAL A 174 -12.73 25.12 15.10
CA VAL A 174 -11.95 24.77 16.29
C VAL A 174 -10.69 25.65 16.31
N LYS A 175 -10.76 26.79 16.99
CA LYS A 175 -9.57 27.54 17.36
C LYS A 175 -8.79 26.69 18.38
N ASN A 176 -7.65 26.15 17.97
CA ASN A 176 -6.72 25.50 18.90
C ASN A 176 -6.17 26.54 19.87
N ASN A 177 -6.82 26.69 21.01
CA ASN A 177 -6.30 27.48 22.14
C ASN A 177 -5.21 26.75 22.95
N THR A 178 -4.80 25.57 22.49
CA THR A 178 -3.67 24.86 23.07
C THR A 178 -2.37 25.49 22.58
N LYS A 179 -1.74 26.33 23.43
CA LYS A 179 -0.33 26.66 23.26
C LYS A 179 0.43 25.34 23.21
N SER A 180 0.84 24.90 22.00
CA SER A 180 1.67 23.71 21.87
C SER A 180 2.94 23.94 22.71
N LYS A 181 3.16 23.13 23.73
CA LYS A 181 4.46 23.09 24.41
C LYS A 181 5.50 22.80 23.34
N LYS A 182 6.54 23.62 23.25
CA LYS A 182 7.63 23.38 22.29
C LYS A 182 8.12 21.95 22.46
N ALA A 183 8.13 21.20 21.35
CA ALA A 183 8.63 19.84 21.35
C ALA A 183 10.07 19.82 21.87
N TYR A 184 10.37 18.89 22.75
CA TYR A 184 11.73 18.70 23.25
C TYR A 184 12.62 18.23 22.12
N ILE A 185 13.63 19.01 21.75
CA ILE A 185 14.61 18.59 20.75
C ILE A 185 15.59 17.65 21.44
N LEU A 186 15.48 16.35 21.17
CA LEU A 186 16.46 15.38 21.62
C LEU A 186 17.80 15.65 20.94
N LYS A 187 18.80 16.09 21.72
CA LYS A 187 20.18 16.19 21.24
C LYS A 187 20.82 14.81 21.33
N GLY A 188 21.04 14.15 20.19
CA GLY A 188 21.69 12.85 20.11
C GLY A 188 22.49 12.73 18.80
N ARG A 189 23.45 11.81 18.75
CA ARG A 189 24.09 11.41 17.49
C ARG A 189 23.10 10.58 16.68
N LYS A 190 22.95 10.91 15.38
CA LYS A 190 22.28 10.00 14.45
C LYS A 190 23.12 8.74 14.32
N ILE A 191 22.53 7.59 14.59
CA ILE A 191 23.16 6.32 14.29
C ILE A 191 23.16 6.19 12.76
N PRO A 192 24.33 6.01 12.11
CA PRO A 192 24.38 5.76 10.67
C PRO A 192 23.59 4.49 10.35
N PHE A 193 22.84 4.48 9.27
CA PHE A 193 22.02 3.33 8.86
C PHE A 193 22.89 2.08 8.62
N ASP A 194 24.15 2.25 8.26
CA ASP A 194 25.15 1.19 8.03
C ASP A 194 25.63 0.48 9.32
N ALA A 195 25.26 0.99 10.49
CA ALA A 195 25.60 0.37 11.78
C ALA A 195 24.59 -0.69 12.25
N ILE A 196 23.53 -0.95 11.47
CA ILE A 196 22.51 -1.97 11.75
C ILE A 196 22.65 -3.08 10.70
N ARG A 197 23.82 -3.67 10.63
CA ARG A 197 24.07 -4.95 9.93
C ARG A 197 24.23 -6.09 10.92
#